data_899faff3db1a6c0d50dd820bf504698f
#
_entry.id   899faff3db1a6c0d50dd820bf504698f
#
_cell.length_a   1.000
_cell.length_b   1.000
_cell.length_c   1.000
_cell.angle_alpha   90.00
_cell.angle_beta   90.00
_cell.angle_gamma   90.00
#
_symmetry.space_group_name_H-M   'P 1'
#
loop_
_entity.id
_entity.type
_entity.pdbx_description
1 polymer ?
#
loop_
_entity_poly.entity_id
_entity_poly.type
_entity_poly.pdbx_seq_one_letter_code
_entity_poly.pdbx_strand_id
1 'polypeptide(L)'
;MLFRSIVERGIGTMRLQFGSRPKDLLAAIGPGIGACCYSVGEEVRFDFESQFAYAPSLFTEVYDSDPVKTKYPLLFLTARAPGHSNIGPQIHLDLIEANRRQLLDAGLSASKISVVGECTACTRLPNGQRRYFSHRDEHGYTGRMLSVIGMIE
;
A
#
# COMPACT_ATOMS: atom_id res chain seq x y z
N MET A 1 1.79 -14.29 12.76
CA MET A 1 1.32 -13.04 13.42
C MET A 1 0.10 -12.56 12.67
N LEU A 2 -1.09 -12.60 13.24
CA LEU A 2 -2.31 -12.14 12.55
C LEU A 2 -2.18 -10.64 12.30
N PHE A 3 -2.06 -10.24 11.04
CA PHE A 3 -2.18 -8.85 10.59
C PHE A 3 -3.63 -8.41 10.86
N ARG A 4 -3.92 -7.98 12.07
CA ARG A 4 -5.20 -7.34 12.33
C ARG A 4 -5.17 -5.97 11.68
N SER A 5 -5.85 -5.87 10.56
CA SER A 5 -6.01 -4.64 9.80
C SER A 5 -6.41 -3.47 10.71
N ILE A 6 -5.75 -2.33 10.53
CA ILE A 6 -6.12 -1.09 11.21
C ILE A 6 -7.57 -0.70 10.88
N VAL A 7 -8.02 -1.04 9.68
CA VAL A 7 -9.38 -0.80 9.18
C VAL A 7 -10.41 -1.54 10.02
N GLU A 8 -10.24 -2.85 10.22
CA GLU A 8 -11.17 -3.66 11.02
C GLU A 8 -11.22 -3.19 12.48
N ARG A 9 -10.05 -2.85 13.04
CA ARG A 9 -9.98 -2.33 14.40
C ARG A 9 -10.67 -0.97 14.52
N GLY A 10 -10.45 -0.07 13.57
CA GLY A 10 -11.10 1.24 13.54
C GLY A 10 -12.61 1.12 13.50
N ILE A 11 -13.14 0.33 12.57
CA ILE A 11 -14.59 0.09 12.44
C ILE A 11 -15.15 -0.62 13.68
N GLY A 12 -14.42 -1.61 14.22
CA GLY A 12 -14.80 -2.27 15.46
C GLY A 12 -14.91 -1.30 16.64
N THR A 13 -13.96 -0.38 16.77
CA THR A 13 -13.96 0.67 17.79
C THR A 13 -15.15 1.61 17.61
N MET A 14 -15.43 2.07 16.39
CA MET A 14 -16.58 2.93 16.09
C MET A 14 -17.91 2.26 16.46
N ARG A 15 -18.03 0.95 16.19
CA ARG A 15 -19.21 0.18 16.59
C ARG A 15 -19.35 0.06 18.11
N LEU A 16 -18.27 -0.31 18.79
CA LEU A 16 -18.31 -0.62 20.22
C LEU A 16 -18.44 0.64 21.08
N GLN A 17 -17.74 1.71 20.74
CA GLN A 17 -17.71 2.92 21.55
C GLN A 17 -18.80 3.93 21.19
N PHE A 18 -19.19 3.99 19.92
CA PHE A 18 -20.13 5.01 19.43
C PHE A 18 -21.43 4.43 18.86
N GLY A 19 -21.59 3.10 18.86
CA GLY A 19 -22.78 2.46 18.29
C GLY A 19 -22.93 2.63 16.77
N SER A 20 -21.86 3.07 16.07
CA SER A 20 -21.90 3.37 14.65
C SER A 20 -22.11 2.11 13.83
N ARG A 21 -22.99 2.18 12.84
CA ARG A 21 -23.15 1.06 11.87
C ARG A 21 -22.20 1.26 10.70
N PRO A 22 -21.51 0.22 10.21
CA PRO A 22 -20.55 0.36 9.10
C PRO A 22 -21.14 1.07 7.87
N LYS A 23 -22.39 0.79 7.52
CA LYS A 23 -23.09 1.43 6.41
C LYS A 23 -23.28 2.95 6.55
N ASP A 24 -23.18 3.49 7.76
CA ASP A 24 -23.35 4.92 8.04
C ASP A 24 -22.00 5.65 8.11
N LEU A 25 -20.89 4.91 8.16
CA LEU A 25 -19.55 5.48 8.23
C LEU A 25 -19.11 6.05 6.88
N LEU A 26 -18.34 7.12 6.95
CA LEU A 26 -17.55 7.67 5.84
C LEU A 26 -16.08 7.30 6.06
N ALA A 27 -15.39 6.93 5.00
CA ALA A 27 -13.96 6.65 5.05
C ALA A 27 -13.22 7.44 3.97
N ALA A 28 -12.02 7.90 4.32
CA ALA A 28 -11.09 8.49 3.37
C ALA A 28 -9.74 7.77 3.45
N ILE A 29 -9.23 7.34 2.30
CA ILE A 29 -7.87 6.80 2.16
C ILE A 29 -7.01 7.94 1.65
N GLY A 30 -6.13 8.44 2.53
CA GLY A 30 -5.20 9.52 2.21
C GLY A 30 -4.05 9.07 1.31
N PRO A 31 -3.12 9.99 0.98
CA PRO A 31 -1.93 9.65 0.20
C PRO A 31 -1.11 8.57 0.92
N GLY A 32 -0.69 7.57 0.18
CA GLY A 32 0.16 6.48 0.65
C GLY A 32 1.18 6.10 -0.42
N ILE A 33 2.11 5.21 -0.09
CA ILE A 33 2.96 4.67 -1.14
C ILE A 33 2.10 3.82 -2.08
N GLY A 34 2.12 4.15 -3.36
CA GLY A 34 1.33 3.46 -4.38
C GLY A 34 2.02 2.18 -4.86
N ALA A 35 1.26 1.32 -5.55
CA ALA A 35 1.77 0.10 -6.18
C ALA A 35 2.94 0.36 -7.15
N CYS A 36 3.01 1.56 -7.73
CA CYS A 36 4.12 1.98 -8.60
C CYS A 36 5.49 2.01 -7.89
N CYS A 37 5.52 2.15 -6.55
CA CYS A 37 6.75 2.35 -5.79
C CYS A 37 6.87 1.44 -4.56
N TYR A 38 5.82 0.68 -4.23
CA TYR A 38 5.81 -0.14 -3.02
C TYR A 38 6.24 -1.57 -3.31
N SER A 39 7.53 -1.79 -3.40
CA SER A 39 8.08 -3.15 -3.49
C SER A 39 8.12 -3.81 -2.12
N VAL A 40 7.77 -5.09 -2.07
CA VAL A 40 7.70 -5.92 -0.86
C VAL A 40 8.36 -7.27 -1.10
N GLY A 41 8.70 -7.97 -0.01
CA GLY A 41 9.23 -9.33 -0.09
C GLY A 41 8.12 -10.38 -0.20
N GLU A 42 8.52 -11.61 -0.54
CA GLU A 42 7.62 -12.78 -0.63
C GLU A 42 6.92 -13.07 0.70
N GLU A 43 7.54 -12.78 1.82
CA GLU A 43 6.94 -12.94 3.15
C GLU A 43 5.67 -12.11 3.32
N VAL A 44 5.66 -10.88 2.78
CA VAL A 44 4.47 -10.01 2.82
C VAL A 44 3.38 -10.56 1.94
N ARG A 45 3.74 -11.05 0.75
CA ARG A 45 2.79 -11.69 -0.17
C ARG A 45 2.14 -12.91 0.49
N PHE A 46 2.94 -13.79 1.07
CA PHE A 46 2.45 -14.98 1.76
C PHE A 46 1.50 -14.64 2.92
N ASP A 47 1.87 -13.63 3.73
CA ASP A 47 1.03 -13.18 4.85
C ASP A 47 -0.33 -12.65 4.35
N PHE A 48 -0.37 -11.90 3.26
CA PHE A 48 -1.63 -11.43 2.66
C PHE A 48 -2.46 -12.56 2.07
N GLU A 49 -1.84 -13.46 1.31
CA GLU A 49 -2.51 -14.60 0.69
C GLU A 49 -3.10 -15.58 1.73
N SER A 50 -2.47 -15.69 2.90
CA SER A 50 -2.99 -16.49 4.00
C SER A 50 -4.24 -15.91 4.67
N GLN A 51 -4.50 -14.60 4.50
CA GLN A 51 -5.57 -13.90 5.19
C GLN A 51 -6.70 -13.44 4.27
N PHE A 52 -6.40 -13.13 3.01
CA PHE A 52 -7.36 -12.54 2.08
C PHE A 52 -7.42 -13.33 0.78
N ALA A 53 -8.60 -13.86 0.45
CA ALA A 53 -8.82 -14.61 -0.79
C ALA A 53 -8.53 -13.77 -2.06
N TYR A 54 -8.65 -12.45 -1.97
CA TYR A 54 -8.37 -11.52 -3.07
C TYR A 54 -6.90 -11.06 -3.13
N ALA A 55 -6.06 -11.49 -2.18
CA ALA A 55 -4.67 -11.04 -2.10
C ALA A 55 -3.87 -11.17 -3.42
N PRO A 56 -4.00 -12.25 -4.21
CA PRO A 56 -3.25 -12.35 -5.46
C PRO A 56 -3.46 -11.18 -6.42
N SER A 57 -4.65 -10.55 -6.41
CA SER A 57 -4.95 -9.40 -7.26
C SER A 57 -4.37 -8.07 -6.77
N LEU A 58 -3.79 -8.03 -5.57
CA LEU A 58 -3.14 -6.85 -5.00
C LEU A 58 -1.66 -6.77 -5.36
N PHE A 59 -1.08 -7.84 -5.89
CA PHE A 59 0.33 -7.91 -6.21
C PHE A 59 0.57 -7.85 -7.71
N THR A 60 1.59 -7.11 -8.09
CA THR A 60 2.07 -7.02 -9.47
C THR A 60 3.55 -7.29 -9.49
N GLU A 61 3.98 -8.18 -10.38
CA GLU A 61 5.40 -8.43 -10.62
C GLU A 61 5.93 -7.42 -11.64
N VAL A 62 6.91 -6.63 -11.22
CA VAL A 62 7.55 -5.62 -12.06
C VAL A 62 8.94 -6.10 -12.39
N TYR A 63 9.18 -6.30 -13.67
CA TYR A 63 10.50 -6.63 -14.19
C TYR A 63 11.28 -5.34 -14.45
N ASP A 64 12.37 -5.17 -13.74
CA ASP A 64 13.28 -4.05 -13.98
C ASP A 64 13.91 -4.18 -15.37
N SER A 65 13.81 -3.14 -16.17
CA SER A 65 14.36 -3.06 -17.52
C SER A 65 15.87 -2.74 -17.55
N ASP A 66 16.61 -3.13 -16.50
CA ASP A 66 18.05 -2.92 -16.46
C ASP A 66 18.73 -3.54 -17.69
N PRO A 67 19.42 -2.74 -18.52
CA PRO A 67 20.11 -3.24 -19.71
C PRO A 67 21.17 -4.30 -19.39
N VAL A 68 21.73 -4.30 -18.18
CA VAL A 68 22.69 -5.33 -17.74
C VAL A 68 21.98 -6.66 -17.52
N LYS A 69 20.79 -6.66 -16.93
CA LYS A 69 19.94 -7.86 -16.75
C LYS A 69 19.51 -8.43 -18.10
N THR A 70 19.14 -7.56 -19.03
CA THR A 70 18.75 -7.96 -20.38
C THR A 70 19.92 -8.59 -21.15
N LYS A 71 21.13 -8.08 -20.96
CA LYS A 71 22.32 -8.55 -21.66
C LYS A 71 22.91 -9.83 -21.05
N TYR A 72 22.74 -10.04 -19.74
CA TYR A 72 23.33 -11.17 -19.02
C TYR A 72 22.32 -11.89 -18.11
N PRO A 73 21.26 -12.49 -18.66
CA PRO A 73 20.17 -13.07 -17.85
C PRO A 73 20.65 -14.20 -16.94
N LEU A 74 21.65 -14.98 -17.37
CA LEU A 74 22.18 -16.11 -16.58
C LEU A 74 22.96 -15.68 -15.34
N LEU A 75 23.57 -14.49 -15.37
CA LEU A 75 24.30 -13.96 -14.22
C LEU A 75 23.38 -13.69 -13.02
N PHE A 76 22.13 -13.39 -13.29
CA PHE A 76 21.12 -13.08 -12.27
C PHE A 76 20.36 -14.32 -11.77
N LEU A 77 20.37 -15.42 -12.51
CA LEU A 77 19.78 -16.69 -12.07
C LEU A 77 20.63 -17.40 -11.02
N THR A 78 21.94 -17.17 -11.00
CA THR A 78 22.89 -17.83 -10.10
C THR A 78 23.35 -16.98 -8.93
N ALA A 79 23.20 -15.66 -9.00
CA ALA A 79 23.60 -14.74 -7.93
C ALA A 79 22.45 -14.60 -6.91
N ARG A 80 22.50 -15.39 -5.85
CA ARG A 80 21.72 -15.13 -4.64
C ARG A 80 22.34 -13.92 -3.95
N ALA A 81 21.83 -12.74 -4.23
CA ALA A 81 22.31 -11.56 -3.52
C ALA A 81 21.79 -11.53 -2.09
N PRO A 82 22.63 -11.18 -1.12
CA PRO A 82 22.17 -11.00 0.26
C PRO A 82 21.26 -9.78 0.33
N GLY A 83 20.00 -10.05 0.68
CA GLY A 83 19.10 -9.17 1.42
C GLY A 83 18.72 -7.84 0.84
N HIS A 84 18.82 -7.41 -0.37
CA HIS A 84 18.26 -6.19 -0.99
C HIS A 84 18.69 -6.03 -2.47
N SER A 85 19.07 -7.09 -3.11
CA SER A 85 19.45 -6.99 -4.52
C SER A 85 18.20 -7.02 -5.40
N ASN A 86 18.11 -6.06 -6.28
CA ASN A 86 17.09 -5.93 -7.33
C ASN A 86 17.26 -6.99 -8.44
N ILE A 87 17.58 -8.22 -8.05
CA ILE A 87 17.79 -9.33 -9.01
C ILE A 87 16.52 -10.17 -9.02
N GLY A 88 15.76 -10.06 -10.07
CA GLY A 88 14.48 -10.73 -10.25
C GLY A 88 13.31 -9.76 -10.33
N PRO A 89 12.08 -10.26 -10.56
CA PRO A 89 10.90 -9.42 -10.53
C PRO A 89 10.72 -8.84 -9.13
N GLN A 90 10.44 -7.54 -9.08
CA GLN A 90 10.02 -6.89 -7.85
C GLN A 90 8.53 -7.12 -7.68
N ILE A 91 8.14 -7.56 -6.48
CA ILE A 91 6.74 -7.72 -6.13
C ILE A 91 6.24 -6.38 -5.59
N HIS A 92 5.29 -5.79 -6.27
CA HIS A 92 4.65 -4.55 -5.84
C HIS A 92 3.29 -4.82 -5.25
N LEU A 93 2.99 -4.19 -4.11
CA LEU A 93 1.71 -4.31 -3.41
C LEU A 93 0.88 -3.05 -3.58
N ASP A 94 -0.39 -3.21 -3.97
CA ASP A 94 -1.39 -2.14 -3.93
C ASP A 94 -2.02 -2.04 -2.55
N LEU A 95 -1.39 -1.24 -1.69
CA LEU A 95 -1.84 -1.03 -0.32
C LEU A 95 -3.13 -0.18 -0.25
N ILE A 96 -3.35 0.68 -1.23
CA ILE A 96 -4.55 1.53 -1.32
C ILE A 96 -5.77 0.64 -1.60
N GLU A 97 -5.67 -0.23 -2.61
CA GLU A 97 -6.73 -1.18 -2.93
C GLU A 97 -6.95 -2.20 -1.83
N ALA A 98 -5.88 -2.66 -1.17
CA ALA A 98 -5.99 -3.55 0.00
C ALA A 98 -6.86 -2.93 1.10
N ASN A 99 -6.59 -1.67 1.47
CA ASN A 99 -7.40 -0.97 2.48
C ASN A 99 -8.84 -0.73 2.00
N ARG A 100 -9.03 -0.38 0.72
CA ARG A 100 -10.36 -0.17 0.15
C ARG A 100 -11.22 -1.44 0.25
N ARG A 101 -10.66 -2.60 -0.10
CA ARG A 101 -11.37 -3.89 0.01
C ARG A 101 -11.71 -4.23 1.45
N GLN A 102 -10.80 -4.02 2.38
CA GLN A 102 -11.07 -4.25 3.80
C GLN A 102 -12.19 -3.37 4.33
N LEU A 103 -12.32 -2.11 3.87
CA LEU A 103 -13.44 -1.24 4.22
C LEU A 103 -14.77 -1.79 3.67
N LEU A 104 -14.77 -2.30 2.43
CA LEU A 104 -15.95 -2.94 1.84
C LEU A 104 -16.35 -4.21 2.60
N ASP A 105 -15.38 -5.09 2.88
CA ASP A 105 -15.60 -6.32 3.63
C ASP A 105 -16.12 -6.05 5.05
N ALA A 106 -15.72 -4.94 5.65
CA ALA A 106 -16.23 -4.49 6.94
C ALA A 106 -17.64 -3.87 6.87
N GLY A 107 -18.23 -3.76 5.67
CA GLY A 107 -19.62 -3.35 5.46
C GLY A 107 -19.83 -1.88 5.13
N LEU A 108 -18.79 -1.13 4.75
CA LEU A 108 -18.96 0.21 4.20
C LEU A 108 -19.47 0.16 2.77
N SER A 109 -20.28 1.14 2.39
CA SER A 109 -20.68 1.32 0.99
C SER A 109 -19.52 1.90 0.18
N ALA A 110 -19.34 1.42 -1.06
CA ALA A 110 -18.33 1.94 -1.97
C ALA A 110 -18.46 3.45 -2.22
N SER A 111 -19.69 3.97 -2.26
CA SER A 111 -19.98 5.40 -2.43
C SER A 111 -19.55 6.27 -1.22
N LYS A 112 -19.25 5.65 -0.10
CA LYS A 112 -18.82 6.30 1.15
C LYS A 112 -17.31 6.18 1.41
N ILE A 113 -16.56 5.63 0.44
CA ILE A 113 -15.12 5.48 0.52
C ILE A 113 -14.49 6.44 -0.51
N SER A 114 -13.80 7.45 -0.02
CA SER A 114 -13.01 8.37 -0.84
C SER A 114 -11.56 7.96 -0.86
N VAL A 115 -10.92 8.03 -2.04
CA VAL A 115 -9.51 7.67 -2.21
C VAL A 115 -8.79 8.83 -2.89
N VAL A 116 -7.70 9.31 -2.30
CA VAL A 116 -6.85 10.36 -2.91
C VAL A 116 -6.06 9.78 -4.09
N GLY A 117 -5.59 8.54 -3.98
CA GLY A 117 -4.92 7.82 -5.07
C GLY A 117 -3.52 8.32 -5.44
N GLU A 118 -2.95 9.25 -4.69
CA GLU A 118 -1.61 9.79 -4.97
C GLU A 118 -0.52 9.00 -4.23
N CYS A 119 0.57 8.70 -4.95
CA CYS A 119 1.72 8.00 -4.39
C CYS A 119 2.66 8.98 -3.66
N THR A 120 2.96 8.69 -2.39
CA THR A 120 3.85 9.56 -1.59
C THR A 120 5.30 9.55 -2.09
N ALA A 121 5.74 8.50 -2.78
CA ALA A 121 7.12 8.38 -3.25
C ALA A 121 7.36 9.12 -4.58
N CYS A 122 6.44 9.04 -5.54
CA CYS A 122 6.67 9.56 -6.89
C CYS A 122 5.84 10.78 -7.29
N THR A 123 4.80 11.16 -6.54
CA THR A 123 4.01 12.36 -6.88
C THR A 123 4.83 13.64 -6.67
N ARG A 124 4.83 14.49 -7.70
CA ARG A 124 5.57 15.74 -7.72
C ARG A 124 4.63 16.94 -7.93
N LEU A 125 5.02 18.07 -7.40
CA LEU A 125 4.42 19.37 -7.70
C LEU A 125 4.83 19.85 -9.10
N PRO A 126 4.12 20.82 -9.70
CA PRO A 126 4.48 21.38 -11.01
C PRO A 126 5.92 21.91 -11.11
N ASN A 127 6.49 22.33 -9.99
CA ASN A 127 7.89 22.80 -9.90
C ASN A 127 8.92 21.66 -9.74
N GLY A 128 8.48 20.38 -9.83
CA GLY A 128 9.33 19.20 -9.68
C GLY A 128 9.64 18.78 -8.26
N GLN A 129 9.27 19.56 -7.25
CA GLN A 129 9.45 19.20 -5.85
C GLN A 129 8.52 18.05 -5.44
N ARG A 130 8.91 17.29 -4.43
CA ARG A 130 8.06 16.24 -3.83
C ARG A 130 6.82 16.88 -3.21
N ARG A 131 5.67 16.27 -3.46
CA ARG A 131 4.43 16.72 -2.85
C ARG A 131 4.25 16.18 -1.43
N TYR A 132 4.79 15.00 -1.15
CA TYR A 132 4.64 14.29 0.11
C TYR A 132 5.98 13.84 0.67
N PHE A 133 6.03 13.61 1.97
CA PHE A 133 7.10 12.86 2.62
C PHE A 133 6.94 11.36 2.36
N SER A 134 8.04 10.65 2.12
CA SER A 134 8.03 9.22 1.88
C SER A 134 9.21 8.54 2.58
N HIS A 135 8.93 7.86 3.67
CA HIS A 135 9.95 7.13 4.44
C HIS A 135 10.75 6.14 3.57
N ARG A 136 10.08 5.44 2.66
CA ARG A 136 10.71 4.45 1.78
C ARG A 136 11.64 5.11 0.75
N ASP A 137 11.17 6.16 0.09
CA ASP A 137 11.93 6.86 -0.95
C ASP A 137 13.04 7.76 -0.38
N GLU A 138 12.89 8.23 0.87
CA GLU A 138 13.87 9.06 1.57
C GLU A 138 14.76 8.26 2.55
N HIS A 139 14.79 6.93 2.39
CA HIS A 139 15.65 6.04 3.18
C HIS A 139 15.57 6.23 4.70
N GLY A 140 14.39 6.56 5.20
CA GLY A 140 14.11 6.73 6.62
C GLY A 140 14.27 8.15 7.19
N TYR A 141 14.95 9.04 6.49
CA TYR A 141 15.10 10.44 6.89
C TYR A 141 14.05 11.31 6.22
N THR A 142 12.90 11.45 6.86
CA THR A 142 11.76 12.14 6.27
C THR A 142 10.92 12.84 7.32
N GLY A 143 10.11 13.81 6.87
CA GLY A 143 9.08 14.41 7.69
C GLY A 143 7.90 13.48 7.96
N ARG A 144 6.89 14.00 8.64
CA ARG A 144 5.64 13.29 8.91
C ARG A 144 4.47 14.09 8.35
N MET A 145 3.43 13.37 7.94
CA MET A 145 2.18 13.95 7.48
C MET A 145 1.06 13.67 8.47
N LEU A 146 0.16 14.61 8.60
CA LEU A 146 -1.08 14.46 9.36
C LEU A 146 -2.25 14.39 8.37
N SER A 147 -3.08 13.38 8.51
CA SER A 147 -4.36 13.28 7.79
C SER A 147 -5.51 13.46 8.78
N VAL A 148 -6.45 14.31 8.45
CA VAL A 148 -7.62 14.61 9.27
C VAL A 148 -8.87 14.45 8.44
N ILE A 149 -9.90 13.85 9.01
CA ILE A 149 -11.24 13.78 8.45
C ILE A 149 -12.23 14.30 9.50
N GLY A 150 -13.20 15.07 9.08
CA GLY A 150 -14.25 15.60 9.94
C GLY A 150 -15.49 15.94 9.13
N MET A 151 -16.63 16.01 9.81
CA MET A 151 -17.86 16.56 9.23
C MET A 151 -17.93 18.05 9.55
N ILE A 152 -18.35 18.82 8.56
CA ILE A 152 -18.64 20.25 8.72
C ILE A 152 -20.15 20.34 8.84
N GLU A 153 -20.65 21.02 9.89
CA GLU A 153 -22.08 21.34 10.06
C GLU A 153 -22.49 22.46 9.11
#